data_8066596f067fe550b4788854a72e7981
#
_entry.id   8066596f067fe550b4788854a72e7981
#
_cell.length_a   1.000
_cell.length_b   1.000
_cell.length_c   1.000
_cell.angle_alpha   90.00
_cell.angle_beta   90.00
_cell.angle_gamma   90.00
#
_symmetry.space_group_name_H-M   'P 1'
#
loop_
_entity.id
_entity.type
_entity.pdbx_description
1 polymer ?
#
loop_
_entity_poly.entity_id
_entity_poly.type
_entity_poly.pdbx_seq_one_letter_code
_entity_poly.pdbx_strand_id
1 'polypeptide(L)'
;MPLTLRLRTLKRIGRRMPVELRDEVYREMVLLRRRMPDVDGSVACSVDGLVIAADMAGSVEQTGALSSALLALSRRMTGLIGKGALEETLISGTNGYAAFYAAGPKIVLAVTARPGTNLGLLRLEGRKTAASLAAIGERMSATPKHSATQ
;
A
#
# COMPACT_ATOMS: atom_id res chain seq x y z
N MET A 1 -10.99 5.59 16.63
CA MET A 1 -11.93 4.68 15.93
C MET A 1 -12.34 3.54 16.83
N PRO A 2 -13.65 3.26 16.93
CA PRO A 2 -14.10 2.15 17.76
C PRO A 2 -13.54 0.81 17.29
N LEU A 3 -13.24 -0.07 18.24
CA LEU A 3 -12.68 -1.38 17.95
C LEU A 3 -13.60 -2.22 17.06
N THR A 4 -14.92 -2.16 17.32
CA THR A 4 -15.91 -2.92 16.54
C THR A 4 -15.90 -2.53 15.06
N LEU A 5 -15.78 -1.23 14.76
CA LEU A 5 -15.74 -0.76 13.38
C LEU A 5 -14.44 -1.21 12.70
N ARG A 6 -13.35 -1.19 13.44
CA ARG A 6 -12.05 -1.65 12.95
C ARG A 6 -12.10 -3.14 12.58
N LEU A 7 -12.72 -3.96 13.43
CA LEU A 7 -12.88 -5.39 13.17
C LEU A 7 -13.77 -5.65 11.95
N ARG A 8 -14.82 -4.86 11.76
CA ARG A 8 -15.66 -4.97 10.56
C ARG A 8 -14.88 -4.71 9.29
N THR A 9 -14.05 -3.69 9.29
CA THR A 9 -13.20 -3.35 8.13
C THR A 9 -12.27 -4.50 7.81
N LEU A 10 -11.60 -5.06 8.81
CA LEU A 10 -10.69 -6.18 8.63
C LEU A 10 -11.41 -7.43 8.11
N LYS A 11 -12.63 -7.70 8.60
CA LYS A 11 -13.43 -8.83 8.10
C LYS A 11 -13.79 -8.67 6.62
N ARG A 12 -14.14 -7.46 6.20
CA ARG A 12 -14.47 -7.20 4.79
C ARG A 12 -13.25 -7.46 3.89
N ILE A 13 -12.08 -7.00 4.30
CA ILE A 13 -10.84 -7.23 3.58
C ILE A 13 -10.53 -8.72 3.56
N GLY A 14 -10.72 -9.42 4.67
CA GLY A 14 -10.48 -10.85 4.77
C GLY A 14 -11.32 -11.68 3.82
N ARG A 15 -12.51 -11.21 3.43
CA ARG A 15 -13.33 -11.89 2.43
C ARG A 15 -12.74 -11.77 1.03
N ARG A 16 -12.06 -10.65 0.72
CA ARG A 16 -11.46 -10.40 -0.59
C ARG A 16 -10.08 -11.00 -0.70
N MET A 17 -9.35 -11.03 0.41
CA MET A 17 -7.97 -11.52 0.42
C MET A 17 -7.80 -12.55 1.53
N PRO A 18 -7.40 -13.78 1.18
CA PRO A 18 -7.12 -14.81 2.18
C PRO A 18 -6.09 -14.36 3.21
N VAL A 19 -6.21 -14.88 4.42
CA VAL A 19 -5.31 -14.52 5.53
C VAL A 19 -3.85 -14.77 5.15
N GLU A 20 -3.58 -15.87 4.47
CA GLU A 20 -2.22 -16.22 4.04
C GLU A 20 -1.60 -15.15 3.15
N LEU A 21 -2.39 -14.59 2.23
CA LEU A 21 -1.90 -13.54 1.33
C LEU A 21 -1.70 -12.23 2.09
N ARG A 22 -2.58 -11.91 3.04
CA ARG A 22 -2.40 -10.73 3.88
C ARG A 22 -1.13 -10.83 4.73
N ASP A 23 -0.84 -12.03 5.24
CA ASP A 23 0.39 -12.28 5.99
C ASP A 23 1.63 -12.11 5.11
N GLU A 24 1.56 -12.53 3.86
CA GLU A 24 2.66 -12.32 2.91
C GLU A 24 2.87 -10.83 2.63
N VAL A 25 1.78 -10.07 2.46
CA VAL A 25 1.86 -8.61 2.28
C VAL A 25 2.55 -7.99 3.49
N TYR A 26 2.12 -8.34 4.68
CA TYR A 26 2.72 -7.82 5.91
C TYR A 26 4.21 -8.14 6.01
N ARG A 27 4.60 -9.37 5.67
CA ARG A 27 6.01 -9.78 5.71
C ARG A 27 6.86 -8.96 4.76
N GLU A 28 6.37 -8.67 3.56
CA GLU A 28 7.10 -7.82 2.62
C GLU A 28 7.29 -6.40 3.16
N MET A 29 6.30 -5.88 3.86
CA MET A 29 6.38 -4.56 4.48
C MET A 29 7.40 -4.52 5.61
N VAL A 30 7.44 -5.55 6.44
CA VAL A 30 8.44 -5.68 7.51
C VAL A 30 9.85 -5.80 6.92
N LEU A 31 10.00 -6.57 5.84
CA LEU A 31 11.28 -6.69 5.15
C LEU A 31 11.77 -5.35 4.60
N LEU A 32 10.86 -4.54 4.05
CA LEU A 32 11.21 -3.19 3.59
C LEU A 32 11.82 -2.38 4.73
N ARG A 33 11.16 -2.35 5.88
CA ARG A 33 11.65 -1.59 7.04
C ARG A 33 13.00 -2.11 7.52
N ARG A 34 13.24 -3.42 7.44
CA ARG A 34 14.52 -4.01 7.82
C ARG A 34 15.63 -3.65 6.83
N ARG A 35 15.33 -3.64 5.54
CA ARG A 35 16.30 -3.26 4.52
C ARG A 35 16.61 -1.76 4.56
N MET A 36 15.64 -0.96 4.98
CA MET A 36 15.77 0.48 4.99
C MET A 36 15.26 1.05 6.33
N PRO A 37 16.15 1.13 7.34
CA PRO A 37 15.75 1.57 8.68
C PRO A 37 15.20 3.00 8.74
N ASP A 38 15.45 3.84 7.75
CA ASP A 38 14.87 5.18 7.68
C ASP A 38 13.36 5.15 7.38
N VAL A 39 12.85 4.03 6.90
CA VAL A 39 11.40 3.82 6.78
C VAL A 39 10.85 3.60 8.18
N ASP A 40 9.92 4.44 8.59
CA ASP A 40 9.34 4.36 9.93
C ASP A 40 7.90 3.86 9.94
N GLY A 41 7.33 3.58 8.78
CA GLY A 41 6.01 2.99 8.71
C GLY A 41 5.58 2.67 7.29
N SER A 42 4.59 1.79 7.17
CA SER A 42 3.97 1.50 5.88
C SER A 42 2.55 0.97 6.07
N VAL A 43 1.72 1.19 5.04
CA VAL A 43 0.35 0.69 4.96
C VAL A 43 0.11 0.16 3.56
N ALA A 44 -0.46 -1.02 3.46
CA ALA A 44 -0.98 -1.54 2.20
C ALA A 44 -2.50 -1.54 2.27
N CYS A 45 -3.13 -0.98 1.26
CA CYS A 45 -4.60 -0.94 1.20
C CYS A 45 -5.06 -1.32 -0.20
N SER A 46 -6.34 -1.63 -0.32
CA SER A 46 -6.96 -1.82 -1.63
C SER A 46 -7.14 -0.47 -2.32
N VAL A 47 -7.42 -0.50 -3.61
CA VAL A 47 -7.71 0.74 -4.36
C VAL A 47 -8.95 1.46 -3.83
N ASP A 48 -9.81 0.76 -3.07
CA ASP A 48 -10.96 1.34 -2.40
C ASP A 48 -10.60 2.00 -1.06
N GLY A 49 -9.35 1.93 -0.65
CA GLY A 49 -8.89 2.53 0.60
C GLY A 49 -9.06 1.66 1.85
N LEU A 50 -9.37 0.38 1.69
CA LEU A 50 -9.50 -0.55 2.82
C LEU A 50 -8.16 -1.19 3.16
N VAL A 51 -7.75 -1.11 4.40
CA VAL A 51 -6.44 -1.60 4.84
C VAL A 51 -6.35 -3.11 4.70
N ILE A 52 -5.26 -3.57 4.08
CA ILE A 52 -4.91 -4.99 3.96
C ILE A 52 -3.93 -5.37 5.07
N ALA A 53 -2.89 -4.58 5.24
CA ALA A 53 -1.89 -4.79 6.27
C ALA A 53 -1.24 -3.46 6.61
N ALA A 54 -0.68 -3.35 7.81
CA ALA A 54 -0.02 -2.14 8.25
C ALA A 54 1.16 -2.46 9.15
N ASP A 55 2.25 -1.72 8.97
CA ASP A 55 3.43 -1.77 9.81
C ASP A 55 3.73 -0.33 10.25
N MET A 56 2.79 0.27 10.96
CA MET A 56 2.93 1.64 11.47
C MET A 56 2.01 1.88 12.65
N ALA A 57 2.35 2.88 13.45
CA ALA A 57 1.49 3.38 14.52
C ALA A 57 0.57 4.48 13.98
N GLY A 58 -0.53 4.73 14.69
CA GLY A 58 -1.41 5.85 14.42
C GLY A 58 -2.65 5.47 13.61
N SER A 59 -3.13 6.41 12.82
CA SER A 59 -4.41 6.32 12.12
C SER A 59 -4.29 5.51 10.83
N VAL A 60 -4.21 4.20 10.95
CA VAL A 60 -3.98 3.28 9.84
C VAL A 60 -5.09 3.35 8.79
N GLU A 61 -6.35 3.30 9.24
CA GLU A 61 -7.50 3.30 8.34
C GLU A 61 -7.59 4.60 7.56
N GLN A 62 -7.34 5.71 8.23
CA GLN A 62 -7.38 7.03 7.59
C GLN A 62 -6.23 7.18 6.60
N THR A 63 -5.05 6.69 6.97
CA THR A 63 -3.89 6.70 6.07
C THR A 63 -4.16 5.90 4.81
N GLY A 64 -4.78 4.72 4.95
CA GLY A 64 -5.14 3.90 3.80
C GLY A 64 -6.11 4.60 2.86
N ALA A 65 -7.17 5.19 3.42
CA ALA A 65 -8.17 5.89 2.62
C ALA A 65 -7.57 7.08 1.87
N LEU A 66 -6.74 7.88 2.54
CA LEU A 66 -6.09 9.02 1.92
C LEU A 66 -5.06 8.60 0.87
N SER A 67 -4.35 7.52 1.12
CA SER A 67 -3.35 6.98 0.17
C SER A 67 -4.00 6.57 -1.15
N SER A 68 -5.13 5.87 -1.06
CA SER A 68 -5.90 5.46 -2.22
C SER A 68 -6.37 6.67 -3.03
N ALA A 69 -6.96 7.66 -2.35
CA ALA A 69 -7.46 8.87 -2.99
C ALA A 69 -6.34 9.67 -3.65
N LEU A 70 -5.22 9.82 -2.94
CA LEU A 70 -4.06 10.57 -3.43
C LEU A 70 -3.48 9.93 -4.69
N LEU A 71 -3.33 8.61 -4.68
CA LEU A 71 -2.78 7.90 -5.84
C LEU A 71 -3.72 8.03 -7.05
N ALA A 72 -5.02 7.94 -6.84
CA ALA A 72 -6.01 8.10 -7.90
C ALA A 72 -5.93 9.50 -8.52
N LEU A 73 -5.82 10.53 -7.68
CA LEU A 73 -5.66 11.91 -8.16
C LEU A 73 -4.35 12.11 -8.90
N SER A 74 -3.27 11.51 -8.39
CA SER A 74 -1.96 11.58 -9.03
C SER A 74 -1.98 10.96 -10.43
N ARG A 75 -2.67 9.84 -10.60
CA ARG A 75 -2.85 9.20 -11.92
C ARG A 75 -3.58 10.12 -12.89
N ARG A 76 -4.64 10.75 -12.42
CA ARG A 76 -5.38 11.70 -13.26
C ARG A 76 -4.49 12.86 -13.66
N MET A 77 -3.69 13.35 -12.74
CA MET A 77 -2.77 14.46 -13.01
C MET A 77 -1.74 14.09 -14.07
N THR A 78 -1.06 12.95 -13.94
CA THR A 78 -0.04 12.57 -14.92
C THR A 78 -0.62 12.37 -16.31
N GLY A 79 -1.83 11.83 -16.40
CA GLY A 79 -2.54 11.70 -17.68
C GLY A 79 -2.91 13.04 -18.27
N LEU A 80 -3.47 13.93 -17.45
CA LEU A 80 -3.92 15.25 -17.89
C LEU A 80 -2.78 16.12 -18.42
N ILE A 81 -1.63 16.08 -17.75
CA ILE A 81 -0.47 16.91 -18.14
C ILE A 81 0.45 16.22 -19.15
N GLY A 82 0.05 15.05 -19.66
CA GLY A 82 0.80 14.36 -20.70
C GLY A 82 2.12 13.75 -20.25
N LYS A 83 2.23 13.36 -18.98
CA LYS A 83 3.46 12.79 -18.43
C LYS A 83 3.43 11.26 -18.35
N GLY A 84 2.40 10.64 -18.92
CA GLY A 84 2.33 9.19 -19.02
C GLY A 84 1.78 8.52 -17.77
N ALA A 85 2.19 7.26 -17.57
CA ALA A 85 1.73 6.48 -16.44
C ALA A 85 2.39 6.95 -15.14
N LEU A 86 1.62 6.93 -14.06
CA LEU A 86 2.15 7.29 -12.74
C LEU A 86 3.13 6.22 -12.25
N GLU A 87 4.31 6.64 -11.81
CA GLU A 87 5.29 5.73 -11.19
C GLU A 87 5.23 5.79 -9.67
N GLU A 88 5.09 6.98 -9.12
CA GLU A 88 5.02 7.17 -7.66
C GLU A 88 4.50 8.56 -7.34
N THR A 89 4.03 8.74 -6.12
CA THR A 89 3.71 10.06 -5.57
C THR A 89 4.56 10.26 -4.33
N LEU A 90 5.19 11.42 -4.20
CA LEU A 90 6.05 11.73 -3.06
C LEU A 90 5.54 12.99 -2.37
N ILE A 91 5.38 12.90 -1.05
CA ILE A 91 5.07 14.04 -0.20
C ILE A 91 6.28 14.32 0.67
N SER A 92 6.72 15.59 0.68
CA SER A 92 7.78 16.06 1.55
C SER A 92 7.17 16.93 2.63
N GLY A 93 7.29 16.51 3.88
CA GLY A 93 6.87 17.28 5.04
C GLY A 93 8.08 17.79 5.81
N THR A 94 7.86 18.66 6.79
CA THR A 94 8.96 19.18 7.61
C THR A 94 9.60 18.11 8.48
N ASN A 95 8.88 17.00 8.74
CA ASN A 95 9.36 15.93 9.60
C ASN A 95 9.56 14.60 8.86
N GLY A 96 9.72 14.64 7.56
CA GLY A 96 10.00 13.43 6.79
C GLY A 96 9.22 13.35 5.49
N TYR A 97 9.08 12.15 4.98
CA TYR A 97 8.52 11.88 3.65
C TYR A 97 7.45 10.82 3.70
N ALA A 98 6.57 10.86 2.72
CA ALA A 98 5.67 9.76 2.43
C ALA A 98 5.69 9.48 0.94
N ALA A 99 5.85 8.23 0.57
CA ALA A 99 5.87 7.79 -0.83
C ALA A 99 4.72 6.80 -1.06
N PHE A 100 4.09 6.90 -2.21
CA PHE A 100 2.90 6.13 -2.54
C PHE A 100 3.09 5.44 -3.88
N TYR A 101 2.79 4.15 -3.93
CA TYR A 101 3.02 3.31 -5.10
C TYR A 101 1.77 2.50 -5.45
N ALA A 102 1.53 2.34 -6.74
CA ALA A 102 0.59 1.31 -7.18
C ALA A 102 1.31 -0.03 -7.13
N ALA A 103 0.75 -0.97 -6.39
CA ALA A 103 1.25 -2.35 -6.33
C ALA A 103 0.32 -3.20 -7.18
N GLY A 104 0.48 -3.10 -8.49
CA GLY A 104 -0.46 -3.66 -9.46
C GLY A 104 -1.79 -2.90 -9.46
N PRO A 105 -2.84 -3.46 -10.05
CA PRO A 105 -4.12 -2.77 -10.20
C PRO A 105 -4.98 -2.77 -8.94
N LYS A 106 -4.64 -3.53 -7.91
CA LYS A 106 -5.52 -3.77 -6.76
C LYS A 106 -5.01 -3.23 -5.44
N ILE A 107 -3.71 -3.00 -5.30
CA ILE A 107 -3.09 -2.64 -4.02
C ILE A 107 -2.38 -1.30 -4.13
N VAL A 108 -2.49 -0.52 -3.09
CA VAL A 108 -1.76 0.73 -2.92
C VAL A 108 -0.82 0.57 -1.72
N LEU A 109 0.44 0.93 -1.90
CA LEU A 109 1.43 0.92 -0.83
C LEU A 109 1.80 2.35 -0.46
N ALA A 110 1.68 2.68 0.82
CA ALA A 110 2.14 3.95 1.38
C ALA A 110 3.32 3.66 2.32
N VAL A 111 4.40 4.40 2.17
CA VAL A 111 5.62 4.24 2.97
C VAL A 111 5.99 5.59 3.57
N THR A 112 6.21 5.63 4.88
CA THR A 112 6.68 6.85 5.54
C THR A 112 8.15 6.72 5.91
N ALA A 113 8.86 7.84 5.89
CA ALA A 113 10.30 7.84 6.13
C ALA A 113 10.73 9.10 6.89
N ARG A 114 11.83 8.98 7.62
CA ARG A 114 12.39 10.05 8.46
C ARG A 114 12.94 11.20 7.65
N PRO A 115 13.12 12.38 8.27
CA PRO A 115 13.84 13.47 7.64
C PRO A 115 15.28 13.02 7.28
N GLY A 116 15.81 13.53 6.19
CA GLY A 116 17.15 13.17 5.77
C GLY A 116 17.28 11.83 5.07
N THR A 117 16.18 11.14 4.83
CA THR A 117 16.17 9.86 4.10
C THR A 117 16.74 10.04 2.69
N ASN A 118 17.53 9.06 2.25
CA ASN A 118 18.00 9.00 0.87
C ASN A 118 16.81 8.68 -0.03
N LEU A 119 16.31 9.68 -0.77
CA LEU A 119 15.10 9.53 -1.59
C LEU A 119 15.30 8.57 -2.76
N GLY A 120 16.51 8.52 -3.34
CA GLY A 120 16.79 7.56 -4.39
C GLY A 120 16.66 6.12 -3.91
N LEU A 121 17.17 5.85 -2.71
CA LEU A 121 17.07 4.53 -2.11
C LEU A 121 15.62 4.22 -1.72
N LEU A 122 14.90 5.20 -1.18
CA LEU A 122 13.49 5.04 -0.83
C LEU A 122 12.67 4.64 -2.06
N ARG A 123 12.91 5.33 -3.18
CA ARG A 123 12.21 5.04 -4.43
C ARG A 123 12.53 3.64 -4.93
N LEU A 124 13.80 3.25 -4.88
CA LEU A 124 14.22 1.91 -5.31
C LEU A 124 13.57 0.82 -4.46
N GLU A 125 13.68 0.93 -3.15
CA GLU A 125 13.17 -0.09 -2.23
C GLU A 125 11.63 -0.11 -2.20
N GLY A 126 11.01 1.06 -2.30
CA GLY A 126 9.55 1.16 -2.37
C GLY A 126 8.99 0.48 -3.62
N ARG A 127 9.63 0.69 -4.76
CA ARG A 127 9.23 0.04 -6.01
C ARG A 127 9.41 -1.48 -5.96
N LYS A 128 10.48 -1.95 -5.36
CA LYS A 128 10.70 -3.39 -5.17
C LYS A 128 9.60 -4.01 -4.33
N THR A 129 9.27 -3.37 -3.23
CA THR A 129 8.20 -3.85 -2.35
C THR A 129 6.86 -3.82 -3.07
N ALA A 130 6.56 -2.73 -3.79
CA ALA A 130 5.33 -2.63 -4.57
C ALA A 130 5.22 -3.75 -5.61
N ALA A 131 6.32 -4.11 -6.27
CA ALA A 131 6.33 -5.21 -7.23
C ALA A 131 6.04 -6.56 -6.55
N SER A 132 6.60 -6.79 -5.38
CA SER A 132 6.31 -8.00 -4.60
C SER A 132 4.84 -8.06 -4.20
N LEU A 133 4.27 -6.93 -3.76
CA LEU A 133 2.85 -6.88 -3.41
C LEU A 133 1.96 -7.08 -4.63
N ALA A 134 2.36 -6.58 -5.79
CA ALA A 134 1.61 -6.78 -7.03
C ALA A 134 1.49 -8.26 -7.37
N ALA A 135 2.57 -9.02 -7.21
CA ALA A 135 2.55 -10.46 -7.44
C ALA A 135 1.60 -11.18 -6.49
N ILE A 136 1.57 -10.76 -5.23
CA ILE A 136 0.64 -11.29 -4.25
C ILE A 136 -0.80 -10.95 -4.64
N GLY A 137 -1.04 -9.72 -5.08
CA GLY A 137 -2.35 -9.27 -5.52
C GLY A 137 -2.89 -10.05 -6.71
N GLU A 138 -2.04 -10.50 -7.60
CA GLU A 138 -2.44 -11.35 -8.72
C GLU A 138 -3.01 -12.68 -8.24
N ARG A 139 -2.39 -13.28 -7.24
CA ARG A 139 -2.90 -14.53 -6.65
C ARG A 139 -4.25 -14.33 -5.97
N MET A 140 -4.47 -13.17 -5.39
CA MET A 140 -5.76 -12.79 -4.84
C MET A 140 -6.85 -12.82 -5.91
N SER A 141 -6.54 -12.32 -7.10
CA SER A 141 -7.50 -12.30 -8.22
C SER A 141 -7.82 -13.68 -8.74
N ALA A 142 -6.88 -14.59 -8.72
CA ALA A 142 -7.05 -15.94 -9.26
C ALA A 142 -7.85 -16.84 -8.33
N THR A 143 -7.79 -16.59 -7.01
CA THR A 143 -8.31 -17.49 -6.00
C THR A 143 -9.81 -17.75 -6.05
N PRO A 144 -10.70 -16.76 -6.26
CA PRO A 144 -12.14 -16.99 -6.12
C PRO A 144 -12.80 -17.68 -7.29
N LYS A 145 -12.13 -17.84 -8.40
CA LYS A 145 -12.76 -18.34 -9.62
C LYS A 145 -13.13 -19.81 -9.57
N HIS A 146 -12.44 -20.57 -8.75
CA HIS A 146 -12.69 -22.02 -8.66
C HIS A 146 -14.02 -22.35 -8.06
N SER A 147 -14.40 -21.65 -7.01
CA SER A 147 -15.64 -21.93 -6.31
C SER A 147 -16.85 -21.54 -7.14
N ALA A 148 -16.71 -20.65 -8.08
CA ALA A 148 -17.81 -20.18 -8.91
C ALA A 148 -18.17 -21.15 -10.02
N THR A 149 -17.32 -22.09 -10.34
CA THR A 149 -17.54 -23.02 -11.45
C THR A 149 -18.43 -24.19 -11.07
N GLN A 150 -18.80 -24.28 -9.84
CA GLN A 150 -19.72 -25.32 -9.38
C GLN A 150 -21.16 -24.98 -9.66
#